data_f451d69ddd9f6bdaea38bb79b3d93e5c
#
_entry.id   f451d69ddd9f6bdaea38bb79b3d93e5c
#
_cell.length_a   1.000
_cell.length_b   1.000
_cell.length_c   1.000
_cell.angle_alpha   90.00
_cell.angle_beta   90.00
_cell.angle_gamma   90.00
#
_symmetry.space_group_name_H-M   'P 1'
#
loop_
_entity.id
_entity.type
_entity.pdbx_description
1 polymer ?
#
loop_
_entity_poly.entity_id
_entity_poly.type
_entity_poly.pdbx_seq_one_letter_code
_entity_poly.pdbx_strand_id
1 'polypeptide(L)'
;SGDESLIAAFEHGEDVHAATAARLFGKEVAEVDSDERRKAKTANFGIIYGISAFGLSQRLDIPRKEAKEIIEGYFASYPKVKEYMDRVVEEAKRDGYVSTIFGRRRYLNDIASRNAVARGLAERNAVNAPIQGSAADIMKIAMIRVSRRFREEGIRSKVILQVHDELVVDMLRSEQERVIAIVTEAME
;
A
#
# COMPACT_ATOMS: atom_id res chain seq x y z
N SER A 1 6.89 -0.89 8.35
CA SER A 1 6.68 -0.64 9.79
C SER A 1 7.50 -1.59 10.66
N GLY A 2 7.71 -2.82 10.24
CA GLY A 2 8.30 -3.87 11.06
C GLY A 2 7.33 -4.41 12.13
N ASP A 3 6.03 -4.28 11.93
CA ASP A 3 5.02 -4.85 12.82
C ASP A 3 4.95 -6.36 12.62
N GLU A 4 5.36 -7.11 13.64
CA GLU A 4 5.51 -8.57 13.56
C GLU A 4 4.18 -9.29 13.32
N SER A 5 3.09 -8.78 13.91
CA SER A 5 1.77 -9.36 13.72
C SER A 5 1.26 -9.19 12.29
N LEU A 6 1.55 -8.02 11.69
CA LEU A 6 1.15 -7.75 10.32
C LEU A 6 2.03 -8.55 9.33
N ILE A 7 3.33 -8.66 9.60
CA ILE A 7 4.26 -9.48 8.81
C ILE A 7 3.83 -10.93 8.83
N ALA A 8 3.58 -11.50 10.01
CA ALA A 8 3.15 -12.89 10.15
C ALA A 8 1.87 -13.20 9.37
N ALA A 9 0.88 -12.30 9.40
CA ALA A 9 -0.35 -12.48 8.62
C ALA A 9 -0.08 -12.58 7.10
N PHE A 10 0.85 -11.77 6.58
CA PHE A 10 1.26 -11.87 5.17
C PHE A 10 2.06 -13.13 4.86
N GLU A 11 3.01 -13.53 5.71
CA GLU A 11 3.83 -14.72 5.51
C GLU A 11 3.03 -16.03 5.55
N HIS A 12 1.97 -16.07 6.37
CA HIS A 12 1.06 -17.22 6.44
C HIS A 12 -0.04 -17.19 5.37
N GLY A 13 -0.09 -16.16 4.51
CA GLY A 13 -1.13 -16.03 3.49
C GLY A 13 -2.53 -15.79 4.07
N GLU A 14 -2.59 -15.24 5.30
CA GLU A 14 -3.86 -14.97 5.97
C GLU A 14 -4.61 -13.81 5.29
N ASP A 15 -5.93 -13.81 5.39
CA ASP A 15 -6.73 -12.65 5.02
C ASP A 15 -6.50 -11.52 6.02
N VAL A 16 -5.59 -10.59 5.69
CA VAL A 16 -5.22 -9.45 6.55
C VAL A 16 -6.43 -8.63 6.98
N HIS A 17 -7.48 -8.57 6.16
CA HIS A 17 -8.69 -7.83 6.52
C HIS A 17 -9.54 -8.59 7.53
N ALA A 18 -9.63 -9.90 7.41
CA ALA A 18 -10.29 -10.74 8.40
C ALA A 18 -9.51 -10.77 9.71
N ALA A 19 -8.17 -10.90 9.66
CA ALA A 19 -7.31 -10.84 10.85
C ALA A 19 -7.42 -9.48 11.57
N THR A 20 -7.47 -8.38 10.82
CA THR A 20 -7.71 -7.05 11.42
C THR A 20 -9.10 -6.95 12.05
N ALA A 21 -10.15 -7.45 11.37
CA ALA A 21 -11.51 -7.45 11.92
C ALA A 21 -11.59 -8.26 13.22
N ALA A 22 -11.01 -9.46 13.25
CA ALA A 22 -10.96 -10.30 14.45
C ALA A 22 -10.39 -9.54 15.65
N ARG A 23 -9.29 -8.82 15.45
CA ARG A 23 -8.65 -7.99 16.49
C ARG A 23 -9.48 -6.77 16.89
N LEU A 24 -10.07 -6.07 15.93
CA LEU A 24 -10.86 -4.87 16.18
C LEU A 24 -12.17 -5.18 16.95
N PHE A 25 -12.78 -6.32 16.64
CA PHE A 25 -14.06 -6.71 17.23
C PHE A 25 -13.95 -7.78 18.33
N GLY A 26 -12.71 -8.22 18.66
CA GLY A 26 -12.46 -9.18 19.74
C GLY A 26 -13.04 -10.56 19.47
N LYS A 27 -12.93 -11.05 18.22
CA LYS A 27 -13.46 -12.33 17.74
C LYS A 27 -12.36 -13.23 17.18
N GLU A 28 -12.67 -14.52 17.03
CA GLU A 28 -11.84 -15.39 16.20
C GLU A 28 -12.04 -15.08 14.71
N VAL A 29 -11.01 -15.31 13.89
CA VAL A 29 -11.04 -15.01 12.44
C VAL A 29 -12.20 -15.71 11.73
N ALA A 30 -12.53 -16.92 12.14
CA ALA A 30 -13.64 -17.70 11.60
C ALA A 30 -15.03 -17.15 11.94
N GLU A 31 -15.13 -16.28 12.94
CA GLU A 31 -16.38 -15.65 13.39
C GLU A 31 -16.61 -14.26 12.78
N VAL A 32 -15.65 -13.77 12.00
CA VAL A 32 -15.72 -12.46 11.34
C VAL A 32 -16.75 -12.51 10.21
N ASP A 33 -17.76 -11.67 10.31
CA ASP A 33 -18.75 -11.56 9.24
C ASP A 33 -18.26 -10.65 8.08
N SER A 34 -19.02 -10.64 7.00
CA SER A 34 -18.68 -9.89 5.79
C SER A 34 -18.67 -8.37 5.99
N ASP A 35 -19.52 -7.85 6.90
CA ASP A 35 -19.59 -6.41 7.20
C ASP A 35 -18.40 -5.97 8.06
N GLU A 36 -18.04 -6.75 9.07
CA GLU A 36 -16.86 -6.52 9.89
C GLU A 36 -15.57 -6.56 9.06
N ARG A 37 -15.45 -7.56 8.16
CA ARG A 37 -14.33 -7.65 7.21
C ARG A 37 -14.29 -6.43 6.27
N ARG A 38 -15.44 -5.96 5.78
CA ARG A 38 -15.55 -4.76 4.94
C ARG A 38 -15.13 -3.50 5.70
N LYS A 39 -15.57 -3.35 6.96
CA LYS A 39 -15.15 -2.25 7.85
C LYS A 39 -13.64 -2.27 8.08
N ALA A 40 -13.08 -3.43 8.41
CA ALA A 40 -11.63 -3.59 8.59
C ALA A 40 -10.85 -3.33 7.31
N LYS A 41 -11.31 -3.78 6.14
CA LYS A 41 -10.71 -3.46 4.84
C LYS A 41 -10.67 -1.96 4.59
N THR A 42 -11.77 -1.26 4.86
CA THR A 42 -11.86 0.20 4.70
C THR A 42 -10.94 0.92 5.70
N ALA A 43 -10.85 0.42 6.94
CA ALA A 43 -9.93 0.95 7.94
C ALA A 43 -8.47 0.72 7.54
N ASN A 44 -8.08 -0.49 7.15
CA ASN A 44 -6.72 -0.83 6.72
C ASN A 44 -6.21 0.11 5.62
N PHE A 45 -6.99 0.28 4.55
CA PHE A 45 -6.61 1.21 3.49
C PHE A 45 -6.72 2.67 3.93
N GLY A 46 -7.81 3.03 4.60
CA GLY A 46 -8.06 4.40 5.02
C GLY A 46 -6.98 4.94 5.96
N ILE A 47 -6.55 4.16 6.94
CA ILE A 47 -5.55 4.55 7.93
C ILE A 47 -4.19 4.75 7.26
N ILE A 48 -3.77 3.84 6.39
CA ILE A 48 -2.52 3.98 5.61
C ILE A 48 -2.54 5.26 4.76
N TYR A 49 -3.72 5.65 4.24
CA TYR A 49 -3.91 6.91 3.52
C TYR A 49 -4.19 8.12 4.42
N GLY A 50 -4.09 7.97 5.73
CA GLY A 50 -4.24 9.06 6.70
C GLY A 50 -5.69 9.55 6.85
N ILE A 51 -6.67 8.64 6.79
CA ILE A 51 -8.09 8.97 6.98
C ILE A 51 -8.33 9.47 8.41
N SER A 52 -9.14 10.53 8.53
CA SER A 52 -9.60 10.98 9.83
C SER A 52 -10.83 10.19 10.31
N ALA A 53 -11.13 10.24 11.62
CA ALA A 53 -12.35 9.64 12.16
C ALA A 53 -13.62 10.16 11.48
N PHE A 54 -13.64 11.44 11.05
CA PHE A 54 -14.72 11.99 10.24
C PHE A 54 -14.79 11.33 8.85
N GLY A 55 -13.66 11.22 8.15
CA GLY A 55 -13.60 10.59 6.83
C GLY A 55 -14.00 9.11 6.88
N LEU A 56 -13.58 8.38 7.93
CA LEU A 56 -13.93 6.98 8.11
C LEU A 56 -15.41 6.80 8.42
N SER A 57 -15.98 7.66 9.28
CA SER A 57 -17.41 7.63 9.60
C SER A 57 -18.30 7.84 8.37
N GLN A 58 -17.92 8.76 7.48
CA GLN A 58 -18.61 8.98 6.21
C GLN A 58 -18.51 7.79 5.23
N ARG A 59 -17.37 7.13 5.20
CA ARG A 59 -17.17 5.98 4.29
C ARG A 59 -17.89 4.71 4.74
N LEU A 60 -18.01 4.52 6.05
CA LEU A 60 -18.63 3.33 6.63
C LEU A 60 -20.09 3.54 7.00
N ASP A 61 -20.56 4.78 6.93
CA ASP A 61 -21.90 5.19 7.42
C ASP A 61 -22.13 4.81 8.89
N ILE A 62 -21.14 5.12 9.73
CA ILE A 62 -21.15 4.84 11.17
C ILE A 62 -20.95 6.14 11.98
N PRO A 63 -21.33 6.15 13.27
CA PRO A 63 -21.06 7.28 14.15
C PRO A 63 -19.56 7.60 14.21
N ARG A 64 -19.24 8.91 14.30
CA ARG A 64 -17.83 9.37 14.41
C ARG A 64 -17.10 8.76 15.62
N LYS A 65 -17.83 8.47 16.70
CA LYS A 65 -17.27 7.81 17.89
C LYS A 65 -16.78 6.41 17.55
N GLU A 66 -17.60 5.61 16.87
CA GLU A 66 -17.25 4.26 16.42
C GLU A 66 -16.08 4.29 15.45
N ALA A 67 -16.07 5.21 14.49
CA ALA A 67 -14.94 5.38 13.56
C ALA A 67 -13.63 5.72 14.30
N LYS A 68 -13.71 6.51 15.38
CA LYS A 68 -12.54 6.81 16.22
C LYS A 68 -12.06 5.56 16.97
N GLU A 69 -12.97 4.79 17.55
CA GLU A 69 -12.66 3.53 18.24
C GLU A 69 -12.00 2.51 17.30
N ILE A 70 -12.47 2.40 16.04
CA ILE A 70 -11.85 1.57 15.02
C ILE A 70 -10.40 2.00 14.74
N ILE A 71 -10.14 3.31 14.58
CA ILE A 71 -8.78 3.82 14.33
C ILE A 71 -7.87 3.58 15.53
N GLU A 72 -8.36 3.83 16.74
CA GLU A 72 -7.61 3.60 17.98
C GLU A 72 -7.31 2.11 18.19
N GLY A 73 -8.30 1.24 17.95
CA GLY A 73 -8.15 -0.21 18.02
C GLY A 73 -7.16 -0.73 16.97
N TYR A 74 -7.17 -0.17 15.77
CA TYR A 74 -6.18 -0.50 14.74
C TYR A 74 -4.76 -0.20 15.20
N PHE A 75 -4.49 0.98 15.72
CA PHE A 75 -3.15 1.34 16.20
C PHE A 75 -2.76 0.60 17.50
N ALA A 76 -3.73 0.20 18.32
CA ALA A 76 -3.46 -0.67 19.45
C ALA A 76 -3.07 -2.09 19.00
N SER A 77 -3.69 -2.59 17.93
CA SER A 77 -3.37 -3.90 17.32
C SER A 77 -2.06 -3.90 16.54
N TYR A 78 -1.68 -2.77 15.95
CA TYR A 78 -0.50 -2.59 15.11
C TYR A 78 0.32 -1.37 15.52
N PRO A 79 0.93 -1.36 16.71
CA PRO A 79 1.60 -0.17 17.26
C PRO A 79 2.79 0.30 16.42
N LYS A 80 3.53 -0.62 15.80
CA LYS A 80 4.65 -0.28 14.92
C LYS A 80 4.23 0.40 13.61
N VAL A 81 2.98 0.25 13.20
CA VAL A 81 2.44 1.01 12.06
C VAL A 81 2.31 2.48 12.45
N LYS A 82 1.78 2.77 13.64
CA LYS A 82 1.69 4.16 14.13
C LYS A 82 3.07 4.79 14.30
N GLU A 83 3.99 4.09 14.93
CA GLU A 83 5.38 4.54 15.09
C GLU A 83 6.05 4.87 13.75
N TYR A 84 5.83 4.02 12.74
CA TYR A 84 6.33 4.26 11.39
C TYR A 84 5.74 5.54 10.79
N MET A 85 4.42 5.73 10.89
CA MET A 85 3.75 6.91 10.34
C MET A 85 4.24 8.19 11.00
N ASP A 86 4.32 8.22 12.32
CA ASP A 86 4.80 9.36 13.09
C ASP A 86 6.26 9.68 12.72
N ARG A 87 7.13 8.67 12.68
CA ARG A 87 8.55 8.82 12.32
C ARG A 87 8.74 9.38 10.92
N VAL A 88 8.03 8.85 9.94
CA VAL A 88 8.14 9.31 8.54
C VAL A 88 7.73 10.77 8.40
N VAL A 89 6.69 11.20 9.13
CA VAL A 89 6.26 12.61 9.13
C VAL A 89 7.33 13.51 9.77
N GLU A 90 7.93 13.11 10.87
CA GLU A 90 8.99 13.89 11.52
C GLU A 90 10.28 13.94 10.67
N GLU A 91 10.66 12.84 10.03
CA GLU A 91 11.76 12.81 9.07
C GLU A 91 11.47 13.73 7.87
N ALA A 92 10.24 13.70 7.34
CA ALA A 92 9.84 14.59 6.26
C ALA A 92 9.88 16.08 6.65
N LYS A 93 9.50 16.43 7.88
CA LYS A 93 9.62 17.80 8.39
C LYS A 93 11.07 18.26 8.49
N ARG A 94 11.98 17.38 8.90
CA ARG A 94 13.40 17.67 9.00
C ARG A 94 14.07 17.80 7.64
N ASP A 95 13.79 16.87 6.72
CA ASP A 95 14.54 16.71 5.48
C ASP A 95 13.86 17.39 4.27
N GLY A 96 12.56 17.71 4.36
CA GLY A 96 11.77 18.32 3.29
C GLY A 96 11.33 17.33 2.20
N TYR A 97 11.64 16.03 2.35
CA TYR A 97 11.27 14.99 1.40
C TYR A 97 11.11 13.64 2.08
N VAL A 98 10.53 12.68 1.37
CA VAL A 98 10.54 11.26 1.68
C VAL A 98 11.11 10.46 0.50
N SER A 99 11.53 9.21 0.74
CA SER A 99 12.15 8.38 -0.29
C SER A 99 11.47 7.03 -0.41
N THR A 100 11.48 6.46 -1.63
CA THR A 100 11.15 5.05 -1.86
C THR A 100 12.25 4.14 -1.35
N ILE A 101 12.01 2.82 -1.32
CA ILE A 101 13.03 1.81 -0.99
C ILE A 101 14.23 1.82 -1.96
N PHE A 102 14.07 2.39 -3.15
CA PHE A 102 15.12 2.57 -4.15
C PHE A 102 15.76 3.96 -4.12
N GLY A 103 15.44 4.79 -3.12
CA GLY A 103 16.04 6.11 -2.92
C GLY A 103 15.46 7.22 -3.79
N ARG A 104 14.40 6.99 -4.55
CA ARG A 104 13.73 8.05 -5.30
C ARG A 104 12.99 8.99 -4.35
N ARG A 105 13.29 10.29 -4.42
CA ARG A 105 12.78 11.30 -3.50
C ARG A 105 11.49 11.94 -3.99
N ARG A 106 10.59 12.22 -3.04
CA ARG A 106 9.43 13.10 -3.22
C ARG A 106 9.54 14.27 -2.27
N TYR A 107 9.72 15.47 -2.81
CA TYR A 107 9.77 16.71 -2.03
C TYR A 107 8.38 17.10 -1.56
N LEU A 108 8.29 17.65 -0.35
CA LEU A 108 7.06 17.98 0.37
C LEU A 108 7.12 19.43 0.83
N ASN A 109 7.00 20.37 -0.12
CA ASN A 109 7.18 21.80 0.11
C ASN A 109 6.24 22.36 1.20
N ASP A 110 5.04 21.78 1.34
CA ASP A 110 4.04 22.22 2.30
C ASP A 110 4.10 21.52 3.66
N ILE A 111 5.11 20.68 3.93
CA ILE A 111 5.19 19.88 5.17
C ILE A 111 5.30 20.76 6.44
N ALA A 112 5.86 21.94 6.32
CA ALA A 112 5.98 22.95 7.38
C ALA A 112 4.99 24.14 7.20
N SER A 113 3.99 24.02 6.34
CA SER A 113 3.04 25.08 6.04
C SER A 113 2.24 25.49 7.28
N ARG A 114 2.02 26.80 7.45
CA ARG A 114 1.11 27.33 8.48
C ARG A 114 -0.36 27.03 8.17
N ASN A 115 -0.70 26.79 6.91
CA ASN A 115 -2.02 26.36 6.51
C ASN A 115 -2.20 24.86 6.91
N ALA A 116 -3.10 24.60 7.85
CA ALA A 116 -3.37 23.28 8.38
C ALA A 116 -3.85 22.27 7.32
N VAL A 117 -4.57 22.73 6.29
CA VAL A 117 -5.07 21.88 5.20
C VAL A 117 -3.91 21.45 4.30
N ALA A 118 -3.05 22.40 3.89
CA ALA A 118 -1.87 22.11 3.07
C ALA A 118 -0.89 21.20 3.82
N ARG A 119 -0.60 21.52 5.09
CA ARG A 119 0.25 20.70 5.95
C ARG A 119 -0.31 19.27 6.12
N GLY A 120 -1.59 19.11 6.42
CA GLY A 120 -2.22 17.79 6.57
C GLY A 120 -2.19 16.97 5.29
N LEU A 121 -2.28 17.61 4.10
CA LEU A 121 -2.09 16.93 2.82
C LEU A 121 -0.63 16.46 2.64
N ALA A 122 0.34 17.33 2.99
CA ALA A 122 1.75 16.98 2.92
C ALA A 122 2.12 15.84 3.88
N GLU A 123 1.59 15.84 5.10
CA GLU A 123 1.78 14.75 6.08
C GLU A 123 1.21 13.42 5.56
N ARG A 124 0.02 13.41 4.98
CA ARG A 124 -0.53 12.20 4.30
C ARG A 124 0.35 11.75 3.14
N ASN A 125 0.83 12.68 2.34
CA ASN A 125 1.76 12.37 1.25
C ASN A 125 3.10 11.82 1.76
N ALA A 126 3.58 12.27 2.92
CA ALA A 126 4.78 11.74 3.55
C ALA A 126 4.66 10.25 3.85
N VAL A 127 3.54 9.83 4.40
CA VAL A 127 3.28 8.41 4.72
C VAL A 127 3.08 7.57 3.46
N ASN A 128 2.32 8.08 2.49
CA ASN A 128 1.92 7.30 1.31
C ASN A 128 3.01 7.18 0.25
N ALA A 129 3.79 8.23 0.05
CA ALA A 129 4.73 8.27 -1.07
C ALA A 129 5.84 7.21 -1.02
N PRO A 130 6.42 6.86 0.14
CA PRO A 130 7.37 5.76 0.22
C PRO A 130 6.76 4.43 -0.24
N ILE A 131 5.54 4.13 0.15
CA ILE A 131 4.85 2.86 -0.16
C ILE A 131 4.42 2.83 -1.63
N GLN A 132 3.61 3.78 -2.07
CA GLN A 132 3.13 3.85 -3.45
C GLN A 132 4.26 4.07 -4.46
N GLY A 133 5.23 4.90 -4.09
CA GLY A 133 6.40 5.15 -4.92
C GLY A 133 7.25 3.90 -5.06
N SER A 134 7.44 3.11 -4.00
CA SER A 134 8.19 1.84 -4.07
C SER A 134 7.48 0.82 -4.95
N ALA A 135 6.17 0.68 -4.84
CA ALA A 135 5.38 -0.17 -5.72
C ALA A 135 5.55 0.24 -7.21
N ALA A 136 5.49 1.55 -7.49
CA ALA A 136 5.73 2.05 -8.84
C ALA A 136 7.16 1.82 -9.34
N ASP A 137 8.16 1.86 -8.45
CA ASP A 137 9.54 1.57 -8.80
C ASP A 137 9.75 0.08 -9.09
N ILE A 138 9.14 -0.82 -8.32
CA ILE A 138 9.14 -2.26 -8.57
C ILE A 138 8.56 -2.56 -9.95
N MET A 139 7.38 -2.00 -10.27
CA MET A 139 6.78 -2.17 -11.59
C MET A 139 7.68 -1.71 -12.73
N LYS A 140 8.32 -0.55 -12.60
CA LYS A 140 9.27 -0.04 -13.62
C LYS A 140 10.47 -0.96 -13.79
N ILE A 141 11.01 -1.48 -12.69
CA ILE A 141 12.14 -2.43 -12.74
C ILE A 141 11.70 -3.72 -13.45
N ALA A 142 10.52 -4.25 -13.13
CA ALA A 142 9.95 -5.41 -13.78
C ALA A 142 9.79 -5.18 -15.30
N MET A 143 9.20 -4.05 -15.70
CA MET A 143 9.06 -3.68 -17.12
C MET A 143 10.41 -3.61 -17.85
N ILE A 144 11.44 -3.03 -17.23
CA ILE A 144 12.78 -2.95 -17.80
C ILE A 144 13.36 -4.37 -17.96
N ARG A 145 13.18 -5.25 -16.98
CA ARG A 145 13.62 -6.64 -17.03
C ARG A 145 12.94 -7.41 -18.16
N VAL A 146 11.61 -7.32 -18.26
CA VAL A 146 10.83 -7.95 -19.33
C VAL A 146 11.30 -7.45 -20.69
N SER A 147 11.39 -6.13 -20.88
CA SER A 147 11.82 -5.52 -22.15
C SER A 147 13.24 -5.93 -22.54
N ARG A 148 14.15 -6.06 -21.58
CA ARG A 148 15.51 -6.55 -21.82
C ARG A 148 15.51 -7.99 -22.27
N ARG A 149 14.81 -8.88 -21.53
CA ARG A 149 14.72 -10.30 -21.83
C ARG A 149 14.07 -10.55 -23.19
N PHE A 150 13.01 -9.83 -23.55
CA PHE A 150 12.40 -9.93 -24.86
C PHE A 150 13.39 -9.65 -25.99
N ARG A 151 14.24 -8.63 -25.82
CA ARG A 151 15.29 -8.30 -26.83
C ARG A 151 16.39 -9.34 -26.88
N GLU A 152 16.91 -9.77 -25.74
CA GLU A 152 18.00 -10.74 -25.63
C GLU A 152 17.61 -12.12 -26.22
N GLU A 153 16.36 -12.52 -26.04
CA GLU A 153 15.83 -13.79 -26.51
C GLU A 153 15.14 -13.71 -27.89
N GLY A 154 15.15 -12.55 -28.53
CA GLY A 154 14.56 -12.37 -29.86
C GLY A 154 13.02 -12.50 -29.88
N ILE A 155 12.37 -12.27 -28.75
CA ILE A 155 10.90 -12.30 -28.62
C ILE A 155 10.30 -11.15 -29.43
N ARG A 156 9.35 -11.47 -30.29
CA ARG A 156 8.63 -10.51 -31.14
C ARG A 156 7.39 -9.93 -30.47
N SER A 157 6.86 -10.60 -29.45
CA SER A 157 5.78 -10.11 -28.58
C SER A 157 6.20 -8.80 -27.92
N LYS A 158 5.23 -7.94 -27.58
CA LYS A 158 5.49 -6.58 -27.05
C LYS A 158 4.66 -6.29 -25.83
N VAL A 159 5.26 -5.70 -24.82
CA VAL A 159 4.52 -5.02 -23.75
C VAL A 159 3.92 -3.75 -24.33
N ILE A 160 2.61 -3.63 -24.32
CA ILE A 160 1.87 -2.52 -24.95
C ILE A 160 1.27 -1.55 -23.95
N LEU A 161 0.97 -2.02 -22.73
CA LEU A 161 0.32 -1.20 -21.71
C LEU A 161 0.70 -1.69 -20.30
N GLN A 162 0.77 -0.75 -19.36
CA GLN A 162 0.80 -1.00 -17.93
C GLN A 162 -0.46 -0.41 -17.31
N VAL A 163 -1.18 -1.22 -16.52
CA VAL A 163 -2.37 -0.80 -15.77
C VAL A 163 -2.15 -1.15 -14.31
N HIS A 164 -1.91 -0.14 -13.46
CA HIS A 164 -1.57 -0.34 -12.05
C HIS A 164 -0.37 -1.28 -11.84
N ASP A 165 -0.62 -2.50 -11.44
CA ASP A 165 0.34 -3.59 -11.15
C ASP A 165 0.29 -4.72 -12.20
N GLU A 166 -0.38 -4.49 -13.32
CA GLU A 166 -0.52 -5.44 -14.43
C GLU A 166 0.24 -4.97 -15.67
N LEU A 167 0.77 -5.93 -16.44
CA LEU A 167 1.33 -5.71 -17.77
C LEU A 167 0.46 -6.37 -18.84
N VAL A 168 0.09 -5.60 -19.86
CA VAL A 168 -0.60 -6.12 -21.03
C VAL A 168 0.42 -6.36 -22.15
N VAL A 169 0.44 -7.58 -22.66
CA VAL A 169 1.38 -8.01 -23.70
C VAL A 169 0.60 -8.39 -24.96
N ASP A 170 0.93 -7.77 -26.09
CA ASP A 170 0.54 -8.25 -27.42
C ASP A 170 1.44 -9.41 -27.78
N MET A 171 0.87 -10.64 -27.74
CA MET A 171 1.63 -11.86 -27.69
C MET A 171 1.39 -12.72 -28.92
N LEU A 172 2.48 -13.15 -29.58
CA LEU A 172 2.43 -14.19 -30.60
C LEU A 172 2.17 -15.56 -29.94
N ARG A 173 1.22 -16.32 -30.48
CA ARG A 173 0.86 -17.65 -29.94
C ARG A 173 2.06 -18.60 -29.85
N SER A 174 2.99 -18.54 -30.80
CA SER A 174 4.19 -19.36 -30.83
C SER A 174 5.19 -19.02 -29.71
N GLU A 175 5.03 -17.87 -29.05
CA GLU A 175 5.94 -17.40 -27.98
C GLU A 175 5.29 -17.48 -26.58
N GLN A 176 4.03 -17.99 -26.50
CA GLN A 176 3.20 -17.91 -25.30
C GLN A 176 3.90 -18.42 -24.04
N GLU A 177 4.42 -19.65 -24.06
CA GLU A 177 5.05 -20.27 -22.90
C GLU A 177 6.26 -19.45 -22.43
N ARG A 178 7.07 -19.00 -23.40
CA ARG A 178 8.28 -18.22 -23.07
C ARG A 178 7.96 -16.84 -22.54
N VAL A 179 6.98 -16.16 -23.13
CA VAL A 179 6.51 -14.83 -22.68
C VAL A 179 5.97 -14.92 -21.25
N ILE A 180 5.14 -15.92 -20.96
CA ILE A 180 4.60 -16.13 -19.60
C ILE A 180 5.76 -16.33 -18.62
N ALA A 181 6.71 -17.23 -18.92
CA ALA A 181 7.86 -17.48 -18.05
C ALA A 181 8.67 -16.20 -17.76
N ILE A 182 9.01 -15.43 -18.81
CA ILE A 182 9.77 -14.19 -18.65
C ILE A 182 9.03 -13.16 -17.80
N VAL A 183 7.73 -12.98 -18.04
CA VAL A 183 6.92 -12.00 -17.29
C VAL A 183 6.79 -12.41 -15.83
N THR A 184 6.49 -13.69 -15.56
CA THR A 184 6.39 -14.22 -14.19
C THR A 184 7.71 -14.04 -13.44
N GLU A 185 8.84 -14.51 -13.99
CA GLU A 185 10.16 -14.36 -13.37
C GLU A 185 10.57 -12.90 -13.12
N ALA A 186 10.11 -11.97 -13.94
CA ALA A 186 10.47 -10.56 -13.81
C ALA A 186 9.58 -9.79 -12.80
N MET A 187 8.38 -10.32 -12.51
CA MET A 187 7.40 -9.69 -11.61
C MET A 187 7.40 -10.31 -10.20
N GLU A 188 8.01 -11.48 -10.02
CA GLU A 188 8.34 -12.08 -8.72
C GLU A 188 9.66 -11.50 -8.16
#